data_048c82922a4e0b034ba526c5c3e1b24c
#
_entry.id   048c82922a4e0b034ba526c5c3e1b24c
#
_cell.length_a   1.000
_cell.length_b   1.000
_cell.length_c   1.000
_cell.angle_alpha   90.00
_cell.angle_beta   90.00
_cell.angle_gamma   90.00
#
_symmetry.space_group_name_H-M   'P 1'
#
loop_
_entity.id
_entity.type
_entity.pdbx_description
1 polymer ?
#
loop_
_entity_poly.entity_id
_entity_poly.type
_entity_poly.pdbx_seq_one_letter_code
_entity_poly.pdbx_strand_id
1 'polypeptide(L)'
;MRHSNYKKLAGDGFVPENGYVDSEDILIGKVVPLRVPTGMVLPTGAKQFRDVSRTMRNNETGWVDKIFKNRNGEGYSFVKIRMRQDRIPEIGDKFSSRHGQKGTCGLIVNAEDMPQTASGLIPDIIINPHCIPSRMTIAQLMETLLGRLGCEVGALGDGSPFGDTTVDKISELLRDQYGLDPHSNEILYNGHNGRQMEVNIFMGPCFYQRLRHCSADKLHSRASGPLVMLTRQPAEGRAREGGLRFGEMERDAVCAHGIAEFTKERLVECSDGFPCYTCRQCGLIAIANPKENIWACRGCGNTTEFSRIQIPYASKLFIQELESMCISSRMVTEGQLLRSIKRKEAAK
;
A
#
# COMPACT_ATOMS: atom_id res chain seq x y z
N MET A 1 5.11 27.38 9.89
CA MET A 1 3.99 26.60 9.37
C MET A 1 4.54 25.51 8.46
N ARG A 2 3.87 24.39 8.37
CA ARG A 2 4.19 23.34 7.37
C ARG A 2 3.76 23.79 5.99
N HIS A 3 4.32 23.17 4.97
CA HIS A 3 3.89 23.38 3.59
C HIS A 3 2.62 22.55 3.36
N SER A 4 1.47 23.11 3.70
CA SER A 4 0.15 22.47 3.65
C SER A 4 -0.94 23.53 3.64
N ASN A 5 -2.17 23.14 3.31
CA ASN A 5 -3.30 24.04 3.20
C ASN A 5 -4.02 24.20 4.55
N TYR A 6 -4.01 25.42 5.09
CA TYR A 6 -4.68 25.77 6.36
C TYR A 6 -6.04 26.46 6.17
N LYS A 7 -6.45 26.73 4.92
CA LYS A 7 -7.63 27.57 4.62
C LYS A 7 -8.95 26.97 5.11
N LYS A 8 -9.01 25.65 5.26
CA LYS A 8 -10.22 24.93 5.68
C LYS A 8 -10.39 24.87 7.20
N LEU A 9 -9.42 25.35 7.99
CA LEU A 9 -9.53 25.38 9.45
C LEU A 9 -10.53 26.46 9.90
N ALA A 10 -11.45 26.09 10.78
CA ALA A 10 -12.31 27.02 11.50
C ALA A 10 -11.55 27.74 12.62
N GLY A 11 -12.19 28.74 13.23
CA GLY A 11 -11.59 29.53 14.29
C GLY A 11 -11.17 28.76 15.55
N ASP A 12 -11.70 27.56 15.75
CA ASP A 12 -11.34 26.61 16.82
C ASP A 12 -10.11 25.74 16.50
N GLY A 13 -9.53 25.89 15.31
CA GLY A 13 -8.35 25.15 14.87
C GLY A 13 -8.63 23.75 14.31
N PHE A 14 -9.89 23.44 14.02
CA PHE A 14 -10.30 22.17 13.40
C PHE A 14 -11.02 22.42 12.08
N VAL A 15 -10.99 21.42 11.18
CA VAL A 15 -11.83 21.45 9.98
C VAL A 15 -13.29 21.20 10.40
N PRO A 16 -14.27 21.97 9.90
CA PRO A 16 -15.68 21.82 10.27
C PRO A 16 -16.23 20.47 9.84
N GLU A 17 -17.26 19.98 10.57
CA GLU A 17 -18.01 18.79 10.19
C GLU A 17 -18.69 18.98 8.83
N ASN A 18 -18.80 17.90 8.07
CA ASN A 18 -19.27 17.87 6.67
C ASN A 18 -18.39 18.63 5.68
N GLY A 19 -17.19 19.08 6.09
CA GLY A 19 -16.19 19.67 5.19
C GLY A 19 -15.47 18.58 4.39
N TYR A 20 -15.30 18.81 3.08
CA TYR A 20 -14.45 17.96 2.24
C TYR A 20 -12.98 18.32 2.43
N VAL A 21 -12.14 17.30 2.59
CA VAL A 21 -10.69 17.45 2.80
C VAL A 21 -9.90 16.56 1.87
N ASP A 22 -8.75 17.06 1.48
CA ASP A 22 -7.80 16.43 0.58
C ASP A 22 -6.46 16.14 1.31
N SER A 23 -5.56 15.42 0.67
CA SER A 23 -4.27 14.98 1.24
C SER A 23 -3.38 16.13 1.75
N GLU A 24 -3.48 17.32 1.17
CA GLU A 24 -2.71 18.51 1.57
C GLU A 24 -3.38 19.34 2.69
N ASP A 25 -4.61 19.04 3.04
CA ASP A 25 -5.37 19.81 4.00
C ASP A 25 -4.98 19.49 5.44
N ILE A 26 -4.89 20.53 6.26
CA ILE A 26 -4.70 20.38 7.71
C ILE A 26 -6.05 20.10 8.35
N LEU A 27 -6.14 18.95 9.05
CA LEU A 27 -7.32 18.56 9.82
C LEU A 27 -7.36 19.19 11.21
N ILE A 28 -6.18 19.26 11.85
CA ILE A 28 -6.00 19.77 13.21
C ILE A 28 -4.82 20.72 13.19
N GLY A 29 -5.07 21.99 13.44
CA GLY A 29 -4.05 22.99 13.69
C GLY A 29 -3.47 22.81 15.09
N LYS A 30 -2.17 22.52 15.20
CA LYS A 30 -1.50 22.29 16.46
C LYS A 30 -0.11 22.89 16.45
N VAL A 31 0.21 23.62 17.52
CA VAL A 31 1.55 24.15 17.77
C VAL A 31 2.07 23.68 19.12
N VAL A 32 3.37 23.52 19.21
CA VAL A 32 4.06 23.15 20.48
C VAL A 32 5.12 24.22 20.77
N PRO A 33 5.15 24.78 21.99
CA PRO A 33 6.18 25.73 22.37
C PRO A 33 7.57 25.07 22.32
N LEU A 34 8.53 25.79 21.80
CA LEU A 34 9.93 25.34 21.85
C LEU A 34 10.48 25.61 23.26
N ARG A 35 10.97 24.53 23.89
CA ARG A 35 11.66 24.67 25.18
C ARG A 35 13.00 25.34 24.95
N VAL A 36 13.18 26.51 25.52
CA VAL A 36 14.47 27.22 25.54
C VAL A 36 15.21 26.75 26.79
N PRO A 37 16.48 26.33 26.68
CA PRO A 37 17.29 26.01 27.85
C PRO A 37 17.35 27.20 28.80
N THR A 38 17.29 26.94 30.09
CA THR A 38 17.34 27.99 31.15
C THR A 38 18.63 28.81 30.98
N GLY A 39 18.50 30.13 30.78
CA GLY A 39 19.63 31.04 30.55
C GLY A 39 19.92 31.45 29.13
N MET A 40 19.22 30.89 28.13
CA MET A 40 19.29 31.39 26.76
C MET A 40 18.17 32.39 26.46
N VAL A 41 18.53 33.60 26.05
CA VAL A 41 17.58 34.56 25.50
C VAL A 41 17.45 34.28 24.00
N LEU A 42 16.22 34.03 23.56
CA LEU A 42 15.96 33.87 22.12
C LEU A 42 16.26 35.16 21.37
N PRO A 43 16.95 35.10 20.24
CA PRO A 43 17.12 36.28 19.38
C PRO A 43 15.78 36.89 19.02
N THR A 44 15.73 38.22 18.87
CA THR A 44 14.54 38.94 18.42
C THR A 44 14.08 38.40 17.09
N GLY A 45 12.84 37.84 17.00
CA GLY A 45 12.31 37.21 15.80
C GLY A 45 12.48 35.67 15.74
N ALA A 46 13.08 35.04 16.75
CA ALA A 46 13.14 33.56 16.79
C ALA A 46 11.74 32.94 16.96
N LYS A 47 11.53 31.82 16.27
CA LYS A 47 10.27 31.08 16.36
C LYS A 47 10.09 30.51 17.78
N GLN A 48 9.05 30.92 18.46
CA GLN A 48 8.71 30.44 19.81
C GLN A 48 7.93 29.11 19.78
N PHE A 49 7.31 28.80 18.65
CA PHE A 49 6.46 27.63 18.47
C PHE A 49 6.90 26.80 17.26
N ARG A 50 6.77 25.50 17.41
CA ARG A 50 6.91 24.55 16.32
C ARG A 50 5.54 24.06 15.87
N ASP A 51 5.29 24.09 14.59
CA ASP A 51 4.08 23.56 14.00
C ASP A 51 4.11 22.02 13.97
N VAL A 52 3.14 21.40 14.62
CA VAL A 52 2.91 19.95 14.68
C VAL A 52 1.51 19.57 14.22
N SER A 53 0.91 20.43 13.40
CA SER A 53 -0.41 20.22 12.81
C SER A 53 -0.53 18.85 12.14
N ARG A 54 -1.74 18.31 12.12
CA ARG A 54 -2.04 17.01 11.50
C ARG A 54 -2.74 17.22 10.17
N THR A 55 -2.15 16.68 9.13
CA THR A 55 -2.72 16.62 7.77
C THR A 55 -3.56 15.36 7.61
N MET A 56 -4.41 15.36 6.59
CA MET A 56 -4.94 14.11 6.03
C MET A 56 -3.78 13.21 5.59
N ARG A 57 -3.98 11.90 5.53
CA ARG A 57 -2.98 10.99 4.99
C ARG A 57 -2.84 11.20 3.49
N ASN A 58 -1.63 11.00 2.99
CA ASN A 58 -1.38 11.07 1.56
C ASN A 58 -2.21 10.02 0.81
N ASN A 59 -2.74 10.39 -0.34
CA ASN A 59 -3.63 9.59 -1.17
C ASN A 59 -4.98 9.20 -0.53
N GLU A 60 -5.37 9.89 0.55
CA GLU A 60 -6.70 9.76 1.14
C GLU A 60 -7.44 11.09 1.02
N THR A 61 -8.71 11.03 0.66
CA THR A 61 -9.63 12.16 0.59
C THR A 61 -10.94 11.78 1.26
N GLY A 62 -11.76 12.74 1.66
CA GLY A 62 -13.06 12.44 2.22
C GLY A 62 -13.72 13.60 2.93
N TRP A 63 -14.81 13.33 3.60
CA TRP A 63 -15.56 14.30 4.38
C TRP A 63 -15.31 14.07 5.88
N VAL A 64 -15.23 15.16 6.62
CA VAL A 64 -15.24 15.10 8.09
C VAL A 64 -16.64 14.73 8.53
N ASP A 65 -16.80 13.55 9.13
CA ASP A 65 -18.10 13.08 9.60
C ASP A 65 -18.42 13.64 10.99
N LYS A 66 -17.51 13.46 11.95
CA LYS A 66 -17.69 13.96 13.32
C LYS A 66 -16.38 14.25 14.03
N ILE A 67 -16.40 15.26 14.89
CA ILE A 67 -15.27 15.67 15.70
C ILE A 67 -15.57 15.38 17.18
N PHE A 68 -14.75 14.56 17.80
CA PHE A 68 -14.84 14.24 19.22
C PHE A 68 -13.74 14.98 19.98
N LYS A 69 -14.15 15.93 20.83
CA LYS A 69 -13.26 16.70 21.70
C LYS A 69 -13.46 16.21 23.15
N ASN A 70 -12.38 15.81 23.79
CA ASN A 70 -12.45 15.33 25.18
C ASN A 70 -11.13 15.60 25.91
N ARG A 71 -11.09 15.28 27.21
CA ARG A 71 -9.88 15.31 28.03
C ARG A 71 -9.57 13.90 28.53
N ASN A 72 -8.29 13.55 28.57
CA ASN A 72 -7.86 12.28 29.16
C ASN A 72 -7.88 12.35 30.69
N GLY A 73 -7.62 11.23 31.37
CA GLY A 73 -7.59 11.16 32.85
C GLY A 73 -6.52 12.04 33.50
N GLU A 74 -5.53 12.49 32.75
CA GLU A 74 -4.46 13.42 33.18
C GLU A 74 -4.80 14.90 32.91
N GLY A 75 -5.99 15.19 32.37
CA GLY A 75 -6.46 16.53 32.08
C GLY A 75 -6.02 17.11 30.73
N TYR A 76 -5.26 16.38 29.94
CA TYR A 76 -4.85 16.84 28.59
C TYR A 76 -5.99 16.70 27.59
N SER A 77 -6.15 17.72 26.76
CA SER A 77 -7.13 17.69 25.67
C SER A 77 -6.68 16.79 24.53
N PHE A 78 -7.57 15.95 24.04
CA PHE A 78 -7.38 15.19 22.82
C PHE A 78 -8.57 15.34 21.87
N VAL A 79 -8.31 15.18 20.59
CA VAL A 79 -9.32 15.27 19.54
C VAL A 79 -9.22 14.04 18.65
N LYS A 80 -10.37 13.47 18.32
CA LYS A 80 -10.51 12.43 17.30
C LYS A 80 -11.42 12.95 16.21
N ILE A 81 -10.97 12.87 14.97
CA ILE A 81 -11.76 13.21 13.78
C ILE A 81 -12.12 11.93 13.06
N ARG A 82 -13.40 11.69 12.87
CA ARG A 82 -13.92 10.60 12.06
C ARG A 82 -14.07 11.09 10.64
N MET A 83 -13.42 10.41 9.71
CA MET A 83 -13.51 10.69 8.29
C MET A 83 -14.45 9.70 7.62
N ARG A 84 -15.19 10.16 6.61
CA ARG A 84 -16.05 9.35 5.76
C ARG A 84 -15.58 9.45 4.32
N GLN A 85 -15.51 8.32 3.66
CA GLN A 85 -15.21 8.21 2.24
C GLN A 85 -16.19 7.21 1.63
N ASP A 86 -16.86 7.59 0.56
CA ASP A 86 -17.71 6.68 -0.19
C ASP A 86 -16.84 5.86 -1.14
N ARG A 87 -16.99 4.55 -1.07
CA ARG A 87 -16.20 3.61 -1.88
C ARG A 87 -17.13 2.72 -2.68
N ILE A 88 -17.30 3.07 -3.94
CA ILE A 88 -17.98 2.22 -4.91
C ILE A 88 -17.12 0.98 -5.17
N PRO A 89 -17.72 -0.22 -5.31
CA PRO A 89 -16.96 -1.42 -5.67
C PRO A 89 -16.12 -1.24 -6.93
N GLU A 90 -14.87 -1.69 -6.85
CA GLU A 90 -13.90 -1.62 -7.94
C GLU A 90 -13.34 -3.01 -8.26
N ILE A 91 -12.75 -3.16 -9.45
CA ILE A 91 -12.01 -4.36 -9.83
C ILE A 91 -10.88 -4.59 -8.81
N GLY A 92 -10.78 -5.81 -8.30
CA GLY A 92 -9.82 -6.18 -7.26
C GLY A 92 -10.34 -6.12 -5.83
N ASP A 93 -11.53 -5.56 -5.60
CA ASP A 93 -12.20 -5.62 -4.30
C ASP A 93 -12.60 -7.05 -3.96
N LYS A 94 -12.56 -7.37 -2.69
CA LYS A 94 -12.77 -8.73 -2.21
C LYS A 94 -14.19 -8.91 -1.67
N PHE A 95 -14.85 -9.93 -2.17
CA PHE A 95 -16.19 -10.34 -1.74
C PHE A 95 -16.16 -11.78 -1.22
N SER A 96 -17.10 -12.15 -0.39
CA SER A 96 -17.24 -13.50 0.13
C SER A 96 -18.68 -13.82 0.45
N SER A 97 -19.09 -15.08 0.20
CA SER A 97 -20.31 -15.63 0.80
C SER A 97 -20.04 -16.00 2.27
N ARG A 98 -21.08 -16.46 2.97
CA ARG A 98 -20.96 -16.99 4.35
C ARG A 98 -20.33 -18.37 4.42
N HIS A 99 -19.97 -18.96 3.28
CA HIS A 99 -19.42 -20.31 3.13
C HIS A 99 -17.91 -20.33 2.83
N GLY A 100 -17.20 -19.23 3.10
CA GLY A 100 -15.75 -19.16 2.86
C GLY A 100 -15.35 -19.02 1.38
N GLN A 101 -16.29 -18.79 0.48
CA GLN A 101 -16.06 -18.57 -0.96
C GLN A 101 -15.60 -17.14 -1.24
N LYS A 102 -14.43 -16.80 -0.72
CA LYS A 102 -13.80 -15.50 -0.96
C LYS A 102 -13.28 -15.40 -2.39
N GLY A 103 -13.58 -14.31 -3.05
CA GLY A 103 -13.10 -14.01 -4.39
C GLY A 103 -12.87 -12.52 -4.60
N THR A 104 -12.05 -12.19 -5.58
CA THR A 104 -11.80 -10.81 -6.00
C THR A 104 -12.67 -10.49 -7.21
N CYS A 105 -13.19 -9.25 -7.25
CA CYS A 105 -13.91 -8.75 -8.42
C CYS A 105 -12.95 -8.68 -9.61
N GLY A 106 -13.26 -9.40 -10.68
CA GLY A 106 -12.46 -9.45 -11.91
C GLY A 106 -13.00 -8.55 -13.02
N LEU A 107 -14.30 -8.28 -13.01
CA LEU A 107 -14.97 -7.46 -14.03
C LEU A 107 -16.20 -6.79 -13.41
N ILE A 108 -16.46 -5.56 -13.81
CA ILE A 108 -17.70 -4.83 -13.51
C ILE A 108 -18.39 -4.58 -14.83
N VAL A 109 -19.65 -4.99 -14.93
CA VAL A 109 -20.48 -4.88 -16.12
C VAL A 109 -21.65 -3.97 -15.81
N ASN A 110 -22.06 -3.15 -16.77
CA ASN A 110 -23.27 -2.33 -16.64
C ASN A 110 -24.52 -3.22 -16.60
N ALA A 111 -25.57 -2.77 -15.93
CA ALA A 111 -26.80 -3.54 -15.79
C ALA A 111 -27.44 -3.89 -17.16
N GLU A 112 -27.31 -3.01 -18.14
CA GLU A 112 -27.81 -3.20 -19.52
C GLU A 112 -27.12 -4.32 -20.29
N ASP A 113 -25.83 -4.57 -19.97
CA ASP A 113 -25.00 -5.60 -20.61
C ASP A 113 -25.06 -6.96 -19.87
N MET A 114 -25.67 -6.97 -18.69
CA MET A 114 -25.82 -8.18 -17.89
C MET A 114 -26.88 -9.12 -18.48
N PRO A 115 -26.73 -10.44 -18.33
CA PRO A 115 -27.76 -11.38 -18.70
C PRO A 115 -29.00 -11.18 -17.81
N GLN A 116 -30.21 -11.32 -18.39
CA GLN A 116 -31.45 -11.11 -17.67
C GLN A 116 -32.47 -12.24 -17.96
N THR A 117 -33.38 -12.47 -17.03
CA THR A 117 -34.48 -13.41 -17.21
C THR A 117 -35.57 -12.80 -18.07
N ALA A 118 -36.54 -13.62 -18.54
CA ALA A 118 -37.71 -13.15 -19.24
C ALA A 118 -38.58 -12.20 -18.39
N SER A 119 -38.52 -12.32 -17.06
CA SER A 119 -39.20 -11.43 -16.11
C SER A 119 -38.45 -10.13 -15.81
N GLY A 120 -37.27 -9.93 -16.38
CA GLY A 120 -36.43 -8.74 -16.18
C GLY A 120 -35.53 -8.78 -14.93
N LEU A 121 -35.36 -9.92 -14.27
CA LEU A 121 -34.41 -10.07 -13.18
C LEU A 121 -32.99 -10.11 -13.72
N ILE A 122 -32.11 -9.28 -13.14
CA ILE A 122 -30.71 -9.18 -13.50
C ILE A 122 -29.90 -9.65 -12.28
N PRO A 123 -28.92 -10.57 -12.45
CA PRO A 123 -28.04 -10.97 -11.33
C PRO A 123 -27.10 -9.83 -10.93
N ASP A 124 -26.88 -9.64 -9.63
CA ASP A 124 -25.94 -8.66 -9.10
C ASP A 124 -24.49 -9.18 -9.13
N ILE A 125 -24.29 -10.49 -8.98
CA ILE A 125 -23.00 -11.15 -8.94
C ILE A 125 -23.05 -12.42 -9.78
N ILE A 126 -22.03 -12.60 -10.62
CA ILE A 126 -21.78 -13.84 -11.36
C ILE A 126 -20.51 -14.47 -10.79
N ILE A 127 -20.61 -15.73 -10.38
CA ILE A 127 -19.48 -16.51 -9.85
C ILE A 127 -19.13 -17.68 -10.76
N ASN A 128 -17.87 -18.10 -10.70
CA ASN A 128 -17.43 -19.30 -11.41
C ASN A 128 -17.94 -20.56 -10.71
N PRO A 129 -18.72 -21.43 -11.38
CA PRO A 129 -19.23 -22.66 -10.77
C PRO A 129 -18.15 -23.64 -10.36
N HIS A 130 -16.96 -23.60 -10.96
CA HIS A 130 -15.83 -24.48 -10.62
C HIS A 130 -15.28 -24.26 -9.19
N CYS A 131 -15.66 -23.18 -8.53
CA CYS A 131 -15.28 -22.96 -7.12
C CYS A 131 -16.07 -23.87 -6.15
N ILE A 132 -17.19 -24.45 -6.55
CA ILE A 132 -18.04 -25.24 -5.68
C ILE A 132 -17.50 -26.69 -5.48
N PRO A 133 -17.20 -27.48 -6.55
CA PRO A 133 -16.79 -28.87 -6.38
C PRO A 133 -15.49 -29.02 -5.59
N SER A 134 -14.49 -28.22 -5.88
CA SER A 134 -13.17 -28.29 -5.23
C SER A 134 -13.21 -27.93 -3.75
N ARG A 135 -14.13 -27.07 -3.34
CA ARG A 135 -14.29 -26.62 -1.94
C ARG A 135 -15.42 -27.31 -1.21
N MET A 136 -16.21 -28.11 -1.91
CA MET A 136 -17.35 -28.88 -1.35
C MET A 136 -18.34 -28.00 -0.58
N THR A 137 -18.54 -26.74 -0.99
CA THR A 137 -19.45 -25.78 -0.33
C THR A 137 -20.88 -25.95 -0.81
N ILE A 138 -21.45 -27.14 -0.67
CA ILE A 138 -22.81 -27.47 -1.12
C ILE A 138 -23.87 -26.61 -0.38
N ALA A 139 -23.58 -26.27 0.87
CA ALA A 139 -24.48 -25.43 1.68
C ALA A 139 -24.76 -24.06 1.04
N GLN A 140 -23.86 -23.52 0.22
CA GLN A 140 -24.12 -22.29 -0.53
C GLN A 140 -25.20 -22.47 -1.57
N LEU A 141 -25.24 -23.61 -2.26
CA LEU A 141 -26.28 -23.93 -3.22
C LEU A 141 -27.65 -24.12 -2.50
N MET A 142 -27.64 -24.78 -1.34
CA MET A 142 -28.83 -24.94 -0.51
C MET A 142 -29.35 -23.58 0.00
N GLU A 143 -28.46 -22.69 0.43
CA GLU A 143 -28.81 -21.31 0.82
C GLU A 143 -29.50 -20.58 -0.34
N THR A 144 -28.95 -20.65 -1.54
CA THR A 144 -29.49 -19.99 -2.73
C THR A 144 -30.86 -20.53 -3.09
N LEU A 145 -31.04 -21.86 -3.02
CA LEU A 145 -32.31 -22.53 -3.32
C LEU A 145 -33.40 -22.16 -2.28
N LEU A 146 -33.05 -22.23 -0.99
CA LEU A 146 -33.97 -21.83 0.09
C LEU A 146 -34.29 -20.32 0.04
N GLY A 147 -33.28 -19.51 -0.33
CA GLY A 147 -33.47 -18.07 -0.53
C GLY A 147 -34.44 -17.77 -1.66
N ARG A 148 -34.43 -18.54 -2.76
CA ARG A 148 -35.40 -18.40 -3.85
C ARG A 148 -36.82 -18.70 -3.36
N LEU A 149 -37.02 -19.80 -2.65
CA LEU A 149 -38.29 -20.13 -2.03
C LEU A 149 -38.76 -19.04 -1.05
N GLY A 150 -37.82 -18.56 -0.21
CA GLY A 150 -38.12 -17.48 0.76
C GLY A 150 -38.60 -16.18 0.12
N CYS A 151 -38.13 -15.84 -1.08
CA CYS A 151 -38.60 -14.69 -1.84
C CYS A 151 -40.02 -14.86 -2.30
N GLU A 152 -40.43 -16.05 -2.73
CA GLU A 152 -41.79 -16.32 -3.19
C GLU A 152 -42.78 -16.41 -2.02
N VAL A 153 -42.39 -17.04 -0.92
CA VAL A 153 -43.20 -17.15 0.30
C VAL A 153 -43.28 -15.84 1.08
N GLY A 154 -42.29 -14.96 0.92
CA GLY A 154 -42.16 -13.71 1.71
C GLY A 154 -41.73 -13.96 3.15
N ALA A 155 -41.00 -15.05 3.43
CA ALA A 155 -40.57 -15.43 4.76
C ALA A 155 -39.10 -15.86 4.75
N LEU A 156 -38.48 -15.82 5.93
CA LEU A 156 -37.10 -16.34 6.11
C LEU A 156 -37.14 -17.87 6.19
N GLY A 157 -36.26 -18.53 5.43
CA GLY A 157 -36.08 -19.96 5.49
C GLY A 157 -35.31 -20.40 6.74
N ASP A 158 -35.71 -21.48 7.38
CA ASP A 158 -35.00 -22.09 8.49
C ASP A 158 -33.86 -22.98 7.94
N GLY A 159 -32.63 -22.57 8.18
CA GLY A 159 -31.40 -23.28 7.81
C GLY A 159 -30.76 -24.02 8.98
N SER A 160 -31.47 -24.30 10.07
CA SER A 160 -30.93 -25.02 11.23
C SER A 160 -30.44 -26.43 10.82
N PRO A 161 -29.25 -26.85 11.27
CA PRO A 161 -28.73 -28.16 10.95
C PRO A 161 -29.62 -29.26 11.55
N PHE A 162 -29.76 -30.36 10.81
CA PHE A 162 -30.60 -31.52 11.18
C PHE A 162 -32.11 -31.21 11.34
N GLY A 163 -32.57 -30.08 10.79
CA GLY A 163 -33.97 -29.74 10.75
C GLY A 163 -34.75 -30.46 9.65
N ASP A 164 -36.07 -30.19 9.58
CA ASP A 164 -36.99 -30.81 8.61
C ASP A 164 -36.91 -30.21 7.21
N THR A 165 -36.14 -29.15 7.00
CA THR A 165 -35.99 -28.48 5.70
C THR A 165 -35.00 -29.25 4.83
N THR A 166 -35.52 -30.09 3.92
CA THR A 166 -34.73 -30.86 2.97
C THR A 166 -34.79 -30.27 1.59
N VAL A 167 -33.79 -30.57 0.74
CA VAL A 167 -33.77 -30.10 -0.66
C VAL A 167 -34.99 -30.57 -1.42
N ASP A 168 -35.46 -31.82 -1.20
CA ASP A 168 -36.62 -32.38 -1.86
C ASP A 168 -37.90 -31.59 -1.53
N LYS A 169 -38.11 -31.27 -0.25
CA LYS A 169 -39.24 -30.44 0.17
C LYS A 169 -39.22 -29.03 -0.46
N ILE A 170 -38.07 -28.41 -0.54
CA ILE A 170 -37.91 -27.09 -1.17
C ILE A 170 -38.24 -27.19 -2.67
N SER A 171 -37.71 -28.23 -3.33
CA SER A 171 -37.95 -28.47 -4.76
C SER A 171 -39.39 -28.76 -5.09
N GLU A 172 -40.09 -29.54 -4.25
CA GLU A 172 -41.55 -29.80 -4.36
C GLU A 172 -42.37 -28.52 -4.21
N LEU A 173 -42.05 -27.70 -3.21
CA LEU A 173 -42.73 -26.43 -2.99
C LEU A 173 -42.54 -25.45 -4.16
N LEU A 174 -41.32 -25.33 -4.68
CA LEU A 174 -41.02 -24.47 -5.84
C LEU A 174 -41.82 -24.90 -7.09
N ARG A 175 -41.87 -26.23 -7.34
CA ARG A 175 -42.59 -26.77 -8.51
C ARG A 175 -44.10 -26.69 -8.35
N ASP A 176 -44.64 -27.21 -7.21
CA ASP A 176 -46.06 -27.48 -7.07
C ASP A 176 -46.87 -26.24 -6.66
N GLN A 177 -46.29 -25.32 -5.88
CA GLN A 177 -46.97 -24.11 -5.45
C GLN A 177 -46.69 -22.89 -6.31
N TYR A 178 -45.46 -22.76 -6.81
CA TYR A 178 -45.04 -21.57 -7.53
C TYR A 178 -44.77 -21.79 -9.02
N GLY A 179 -44.80 -23.04 -9.51
CA GLY A 179 -44.59 -23.35 -10.93
C GLY A 179 -43.17 -22.99 -11.44
N LEU A 180 -42.20 -22.93 -10.53
CA LEU A 180 -40.79 -22.63 -10.84
C LEU A 180 -39.98 -23.91 -11.06
N ASP A 181 -38.79 -23.78 -11.64
CA ASP A 181 -37.86 -24.92 -11.73
C ASP A 181 -37.50 -25.42 -10.32
N PRO A 182 -37.59 -26.73 -10.05
CA PRO A 182 -37.34 -27.30 -8.73
C PRO A 182 -35.92 -27.07 -8.22
N HIS A 183 -34.96 -26.80 -9.11
CA HIS A 183 -33.58 -26.54 -8.79
C HIS A 183 -33.16 -25.07 -9.00
N SER A 184 -34.13 -24.15 -9.10
CA SER A 184 -33.91 -22.72 -9.31
C SER A 184 -33.07 -22.40 -10.55
N ASN A 185 -33.21 -23.20 -11.62
CA ASN A 185 -32.59 -22.90 -12.90
C ASN A 185 -33.44 -21.88 -13.66
N GLU A 186 -32.78 -20.91 -14.27
CA GLU A 186 -33.42 -19.87 -15.09
C GLU A 186 -32.85 -19.86 -16.51
N ILE A 187 -33.68 -19.50 -17.45
CA ILE A 187 -33.27 -19.22 -18.83
C ILE A 187 -32.94 -17.75 -18.91
N LEU A 188 -31.70 -17.42 -19.28
CA LEU A 188 -31.24 -16.04 -19.38
C LEU A 188 -31.11 -15.62 -20.85
N TYR A 189 -31.31 -14.33 -21.07
CA TYR A 189 -31.07 -13.65 -22.35
C TYR A 189 -29.82 -12.79 -22.22
N ASN A 190 -28.97 -12.85 -23.24
CA ASN A 190 -27.73 -12.09 -23.30
C ASN A 190 -28.03 -10.60 -23.44
N GLY A 191 -27.48 -9.77 -22.53
CA GLY A 191 -27.70 -8.31 -22.52
C GLY A 191 -27.18 -7.60 -23.78
N HIS A 192 -26.08 -8.09 -24.41
CA HIS A 192 -25.52 -7.45 -25.60
C HIS A 192 -26.36 -7.65 -26.89
N ASN A 193 -26.97 -8.81 -27.07
CA ASN A 193 -27.63 -9.15 -28.34
C ASN A 193 -29.07 -9.62 -28.20
N GLY A 194 -29.60 -9.72 -26.97
CA GLY A 194 -30.97 -10.13 -26.66
C GLY A 194 -31.28 -11.59 -27.00
N ARG A 195 -30.29 -12.41 -27.35
CA ARG A 195 -30.50 -13.82 -27.68
C ARG A 195 -30.63 -14.66 -26.43
N GLN A 196 -31.52 -15.62 -26.45
CA GLN A 196 -31.63 -16.63 -25.40
C GLN A 196 -30.34 -17.44 -25.31
N MET A 197 -29.86 -17.67 -24.10
CA MET A 197 -28.73 -18.55 -23.84
C MET A 197 -29.20 -20.01 -23.87
N GLU A 198 -28.39 -20.87 -24.51
CA GLU A 198 -28.74 -22.31 -24.69
C GLU A 198 -28.38 -23.14 -23.45
N VAL A 199 -28.41 -22.54 -22.26
CA VAL A 199 -28.07 -23.17 -21.00
C VAL A 199 -29.03 -22.74 -19.89
N ASN A 200 -29.30 -23.65 -18.98
CA ASN A 200 -29.99 -23.32 -17.75
C ASN A 200 -28.99 -22.82 -16.73
N ILE A 201 -29.26 -21.68 -16.11
CA ILE A 201 -28.36 -21.03 -15.17
C ILE A 201 -28.96 -21.08 -13.79
N PHE A 202 -28.25 -21.67 -12.85
CA PHE A 202 -28.64 -21.67 -11.45
C PHE A 202 -28.55 -20.26 -10.89
N MET A 203 -29.64 -19.70 -10.44
CA MET A 203 -29.75 -18.33 -9.96
C MET A 203 -30.69 -18.22 -8.77
N GLY A 204 -30.31 -17.46 -7.77
CA GLY A 204 -31.14 -17.14 -6.61
C GLY A 204 -30.42 -16.21 -5.65
N PRO A 205 -31.12 -15.71 -4.63
CA PRO A 205 -30.53 -14.83 -3.62
C PRO A 205 -29.56 -15.60 -2.73
N CYS A 206 -28.38 -15.04 -2.56
CA CYS A 206 -27.34 -15.54 -1.66
C CYS A 206 -26.75 -14.35 -0.88
N PHE A 207 -26.45 -14.55 0.39
CA PHE A 207 -25.89 -13.48 1.21
C PHE A 207 -24.39 -13.30 0.93
N TYR A 208 -24.05 -12.15 0.32
CA TYR A 208 -22.68 -11.77 0.01
C TYR A 208 -22.21 -10.60 0.86
N GLN A 209 -20.96 -10.62 1.23
CA GLN A 209 -20.29 -9.62 2.05
C GLN A 209 -19.12 -9.02 1.29
N ARG A 210 -19.04 -7.69 1.22
CA ARG A 210 -17.81 -7.00 0.79
C ARG A 210 -16.84 -7.01 1.95
N LEU A 211 -15.64 -7.53 1.71
CA LEU A 211 -14.59 -7.56 2.73
C LEU A 211 -13.83 -6.25 2.74
N ARG A 212 -13.21 -5.93 3.87
CA ARG A 212 -12.43 -4.70 4.07
C ARG A 212 -11.13 -4.62 3.24
N HIS A 213 -10.83 -5.63 2.45
CA HIS A 213 -9.66 -5.67 1.59
C HIS A 213 -9.99 -5.03 0.24
N CYS A 214 -9.94 -3.69 0.19
CA CYS A 214 -10.22 -2.91 -1.02
C CYS A 214 -8.93 -2.68 -1.81
N SER A 215 -9.03 -2.66 -3.14
CA SER A 215 -7.90 -2.40 -4.05
C SER A 215 -7.31 -1.01 -3.84
N ALA A 216 -8.15 -0.01 -3.62
CA ALA A 216 -7.75 1.37 -3.36
C ALA A 216 -6.81 1.52 -2.14
N ASP A 217 -6.96 0.67 -1.12
CA ASP A 217 -6.08 0.69 0.06
C ASP A 217 -4.73 0.01 -0.19
N LYS A 218 -4.61 -0.79 -1.23
CA LYS A 218 -3.42 -1.59 -1.54
C LYS A 218 -2.60 -1.04 -2.69
N LEU A 219 -3.21 -0.23 -3.55
CA LEU A 219 -2.53 0.40 -4.66
C LEU A 219 -1.43 1.33 -4.11
N HIS A 220 -0.21 1.11 -4.56
CA HIS A 220 0.93 1.92 -4.19
C HIS A 220 1.87 2.10 -5.37
N SER A 221 2.29 3.34 -5.59
CA SER A 221 3.28 3.69 -6.61
C SER A 221 4.22 4.75 -6.05
N ARG A 222 5.47 4.72 -6.51
CA ARG A 222 6.48 5.71 -6.14
C ARG A 222 7.41 5.96 -7.33
N ALA A 223 7.65 7.21 -7.63
CA ALA A 223 8.73 7.64 -8.53
C ALA A 223 9.92 8.16 -7.70
N SER A 224 9.70 9.23 -6.95
CA SER A 224 10.66 9.79 -5.98
C SER A 224 9.90 10.17 -4.72
N GLY A 225 10.55 10.17 -3.56
CA GLY A 225 9.87 10.46 -2.30
C GLY A 225 10.84 10.49 -1.11
N PRO A 226 10.33 10.45 0.12
CA PRO A 226 11.13 10.58 1.33
C PRO A 226 12.16 9.46 1.47
N LEU A 227 13.31 9.82 2.02
CA LEU A 227 14.42 8.91 2.32
C LEU A 227 14.59 8.75 3.84
N VAL A 228 15.08 7.60 4.26
CA VAL A 228 15.49 7.36 5.65
C VAL A 228 16.75 8.17 5.93
N MET A 229 16.78 8.92 7.03
CA MET A 229 17.87 9.84 7.35
C MET A 229 19.22 9.13 7.53
N LEU A 230 19.24 7.96 8.16
CA LEU A 230 20.47 7.24 8.47
C LEU A 230 21.11 6.59 7.22
N THR A 231 20.32 5.82 6.48
CA THR A 231 20.80 5.03 5.32
C THR A 231 20.62 5.72 3.99
N ARG A 232 19.83 6.79 3.94
CA ARG A 232 19.39 7.49 2.71
C ARG A 232 18.70 6.59 1.69
N GLN A 233 18.24 5.45 2.13
CA GLN A 233 17.41 4.56 1.30
C GLN A 233 15.95 5.06 1.26
N PRO A 234 15.16 4.71 0.23
CA PRO A 234 13.74 4.98 0.22
C PRO A 234 13.06 4.51 1.50
N ALA A 235 12.17 5.33 2.04
CA ALA A 235 11.38 4.96 3.21
C ALA A 235 10.55 3.69 2.92
N GLU A 236 10.15 2.96 3.95
CA GLU A 236 9.33 1.76 3.84
C GLU A 236 7.87 2.08 4.14
N GLY A 237 6.97 1.42 3.40
CA GLY A 237 5.53 1.44 3.65
C GLY A 237 4.76 2.50 2.86
N ARG A 238 3.55 2.12 2.42
CA ARG A 238 2.63 2.96 1.64
C ARG A 238 2.30 4.28 2.35
N ALA A 239 2.07 4.24 3.66
CA ALA A 239 1.72 5.43 4.45
C ALA A 239 2.83 6.50 4.51
N ARG A 240 4.07 6.14 4.20
CA ARG A 240 5.23 7.05 4.15
C ARG A 240 5.68 7.33 2.73
N GLU A 241 4.87 7.02 1.73
CA GLU A 241 5.26 7.10 0.32
C GLU A 241 6.57 6.35 0.06
N GLY A 242 6.70 5.19 0.68
CA GLY A 242 7.91 4.38 0.63
C GLY A 242 8.12 3.66 -0.69
N GLY A 243 9.30 3.12 -0.87
CA GLY A 243 9.65 2.30 -2.02
C GLY A 243 9.16 0.86 -1.89
N LEU A 244 9.25 0.14 -2.99
CA LEU A 244 9.07 -1.31 -3.02
C LEU A 244 10.39 -1.98 -2.64
N ARG A 245 10.30 -3.05 -1.85
CA ARG A 245 11.48 -3.79 -1.42
C ARG A 245 11.96 -4.74 -2.52
N PHE A 246 13.22 -4.56 -2.93
CA PHE A 246 13.96 -5.55 -3.69
C PHE A 246 14.65 -6.51 -2.70
N GLY A 247 14.03 -7.67 -2.46
CA GLY A 247 14.48 -8.60 -1.42
C GLY A 247 15.67 -9.46 -1.85
N GLU A 248 16.16 -10.31 -0.94
CA GLU A 248 17.29 -11.23 -1.22
C GLU A 248 16.92 -12.26 -2.29
N MET A 249 15.68 -12.75 -2.30
CA MET A 249 15.23 -13.75 -3.29
C MET A 249 15.19 -13.14 -4.70
N GLU A 250 14.78 -11.89 -4.84
CA GLU A 250 14.80 -11.15 -6.11
C GLU A 250 16.25 -10.90 -6.56
N ARG A 251 17.16 -10.57 -5.63
CA ARG A 251 18.60 -10.47 -5.91
C ARG A 251 19.15 -11.80 -6.43
N ASP A 252 18.82 -12.92 -5.81
CA ASP A 252 19.29 -14.24 -6.19
C ASP A 252 18.82 -14.62 -7.60
N ALA A 253 17.57 -14.31 -7.91
CA ALA A 253 17.02 -14.52 -9.25
C ALA A 253 17.76 -13.70 -10.31
N VAL A 254 18.01 -12.42 -10.05
CA VAL A 254 18.73 -11.54 -10.99
C VAL A 254 20.19 -11.97 -11.15
N CYS A 255 20.85 -12.37 -10.06
CA CYS A 255 22.22 -12.89 -10.09
C CYS A 255 22.29 -14.19 -10.91
N ALA A 256 21.31 -15.08 -10.79
CA ALA A 256 21.24 -16.32 -11.56
C ALA A 256 21.11 -16.05 -13.08
N HIS A 257 20.41 -14.99 -13.46
CA HIS A 257 20.30 -14.54 -14.86
C HIS A 257 21.57 -13.82 -15.37
N GLY A 258 22.50 -13.42 -14.49
CA GLY A 258 23.72 -12.73 -14.87
C GLY A 258 23.55 -11.31 -15.39
N ILE A 259 22.47 -10.63 -15.05
CA ILE A 259 22.12 -9.28 -15.54
C ILE A 259 22.80 -8.23 -14.63
N ALA A 260 24.09 -7.98 -14.79
CA ALA A 260 24.88 -7.11 -13.92
C ALA A 260 24.45 -5.64 -13.98
N GLU A 261 24.16 -5.10 -15.16
CA GLU A 261 23.70 -3.71 -15.35
C GLU A 261 22.39 -3.43 -14.64
N PHE A 262 21.42 -4.33 -14.79
CA PHE A 262 20.12 -4.23 -14.11
C PHE A 262 20.30 -4.31 -12.58
N THR A 263 21.16 -5.21 -12.10
CA THR A 263 21.47 -5.34 -10.67
C THR A 263 22.03 -4.04 -10.12
N LYS A 264 22.98 -3.43 -10.83
CA LYS A 264 23.58 -2.15 -10.45
C LYS A 264 22.53 -1.04 -10.44
N GLU A 265 21.70 -0.94 -11.46
CA GLU A 265 20.62 0.05 -11.51
C GLU A 265 19.70 -0.08 -10.31
N ARG A 266 19.20 -1.29 -10.01
CA ARG A 266 18.25 -1.51 -8.91
C ARG A 266 18.83 -1.29 -7.52
N LEU A 267 20.05 -1.74 -7.29
CA LEU A 267 20.69 -1.68 -5.97
C LEU A 267 21.41 -0.36 -5.68
N VAL A 268 21.79 0.40 -6.70
CA VAL A 268 22.55 1.65 -6.55
C VAL A 268 21.78 2.84 -7.08
N GLU A 269 21.47 2.89 -8.36
CA GLU A 269 20.98 4.09 -9.03
C GLU A 269 19.55 4.45 -8.60
N CYS A 270 18.67 3.45 -8.51
CA CYS A 270 17.27 3.63 -8.08
C CYS A 270 17.08 3.57 -6.55
N SER A 271 18.15 3.32 -5.78
CA SER A 271 18.08 3.20 -4.33
C SER A 271 18.82 4.36 -3.64
N ASP A 272 20.07 4.14 -3.24
CA ASP A 272 20.86 5.04 -2.43
C ASP A 272 22.24 5.37 -3.04
N GLY A 273 22.33 5.45 -4.36
CA GLY A 273 23.58 5.77 -5.05
C GLY A 273 24.18 7.09 -4.56
N PHE A 274 25.43 7.02 -4.13
CA PHE A 274 26.17 8.15 -3.57
C PHE A 274 27.55 8.29 -4.22
N PRO A 275 27.89 9.46 -4.77
CA PRO A 275 29.23 9.73 -5.25
C PRO A 275 30.19 9.90 -4.08
N CYS A 276 31.17 9.02 -3.98
CA CYS A 276 32.21 9.04 -2.96
C CYS A 276 33.57 9.27 -3.62
N TYR A 277 34.47 9.91 -2.90
CA TYR A 277 35.85 10.13 -3.34
C TYR A 277 36.81 9.35 -2.48
N THR A 278 37.70 8.61 -3.10
CA THR A 278 38.74 7.83 -2.43
C THR A 278 40.12 8.33 -2.78
N CYS A 279 41.01 8.27 -1.80
CA CYS A 279 42.39 8.62 -2.00
C CYS A 279 43.09 7.56 -2.86
N ARG A 280 43.73 7.95 -3.96
CA ARG A 280 44.51 7.04 -4.81
C ARG A 280 45.79 6.52 -4.15
N GLN A 281 46.23 7.14 -3.09
CA GLN A 281 47.43 6.71 -2.38
C GLN A 281 47.14 5.63 -1.33
N CYS A 282 46.19 5.84 -0.45
CA CYS A 282 45.92 4.96 0.69
C CYS A 282 44.59 4.20 0.62
N GLY A 283 43.66 4.54 -0.29
CA GLY A 283 42.36 3.86 -0.47
C GLY A 283 41.28 4.23 0.54
N LEU A 284 41.54 5.16 1.44
CA LEU A 284 40.52 5.64 2.39
C LEU A 284 39.53 6.59 1.71
N ILE A 285 38.32 6.66 2.28
CA ILE A 285 37.33 7.67 1.89
C ILE A 285 37.90 9.06 2.26
N ALA A 286 37.97 9.95 1.30
CA ALA A 286 38.52 11.28 1.43
C ALA A 286 37.47 12.35 1.65
N ILE A 287 37.84 13.45 2.25
CA ILE A 287 37.04 14.67 2.31
C ILE A 287 37.14 15.34 0.94
N ALA A 288 36.02 15.52 0.27
CA ALA A 288 35.97 16.17 -1.03
C ALA A 288 34.72 17.06 -1.16
N ASN A 289 34.95 18.32 -1.48
CA ASN A 289 33.92 19.24 -1.91
C ASN A 289 34.34 19.87 -3.25
N PRO A 290 33.90 19.30 -4.39
CA PRO A 290 34.29 19.83 -5.70
C PRO A 290 33.82 21.27 -5.96
N LYS A 291 32.74 21.74 -5.33
CA LYS A 291 32.23 23.09 -5.51
C LYS A 291 33.15 24.15 -4.91
N GLU A 292 33.78 23.84 -3.77
CA GLU A 292 34.69 24.72 -3.05
C GLU A 292 36.15 24.34 -3.25
N ASN A 293 36.40 23.37 -4.14
CA ASN A 293 37.74 22.84 -4.41
C ASN A 293 38.51 22.38 -3.15
N ILE A 294 37.79 21.78 -2.18
CA ILE A 294 38.35 21.25 -0.96
C ILE A 294 38.65 19.78 -1.15
N TRP A 295 39.89 19.39 -1.01
CA TRP A 295 40.38 18.00 -1.15
C TRP A 295 41.36 17.67 -0.05
N ALA A 296 41.06 16.63 0.73
CA ALA A 296 41.95 16.22 1.81
C ALA A 296 41.77 14.73 2.16
N CYS A 297 42.87 14.03 2.29
CA CYS A 297 42.91 12.69 2.88
C CYS A 297 43.52 12.77 4.28
N ARG A 298 42.73 12.42 5.31
CA ARG A 298 43.26 12.42 6.71
C ARG A 298 44.27 11.33 7.00
N GLY A 299 44.31 10.25 6.22
CA GLY A 299 45.20 9.12 6.46
C GLY A 299 46.63 9.32 5.96
N CYS A 300 46.81 9.99 4.82
CA CYS A 300 48.10 10.18 4.19
C CYS A 300 48.42 11.62 3.81
N GLY A 301 47.55 12.59 4.14
CA GLY A 301 47.78 14.00 3.85
C GLY A 301 47.66 14.38 2.35
N ASN A 302 47.26 13.46 1.51
CA ASN A 302 47.09 13.72 0.06
C ASN A 302 46.01 14.78 -0.20
N THR A 303 46.30 15.73 -1.09
CA THR A 303 45.42 16.83 -1.49
C THR A 303 45.10 16.87 -3.00
N THR A 304 45.74 16.00 -3.80
CA THR A 304 45.74 16.11 -5.26
C THR A 304 45.18 14.90 -5.98
N GLU A 305 45.45 13.69 -5.51
CA GLU A 305 45.11 12.45 -6.21
C GLU A 305 43.92 11.73 -5.60
N PHE A 306 42.75 11.92 -6.22
CA PHE A 306 41.50 11.30 -5.80
C PHE A 306 40.79 10.59 -6.97
N SER A 307 40.07 9.53 -6.67
CA SER A 307 39.15 8.84 -7.60
C SER A 307 37.71 9.03 -7.16
N ARG A 308 36.85 9.42 -8.09
CA ARG A 308 35.40 9.43 -7.86
C ARG A 308 34.88 8.02 -8.11
N ILE A 309 34.15 7.49 -7.15
CA ILE A 309 33.46 6.20 -7.23
C ILE A 309 32.00 6.40 -6.88
N GLN A 310 31.13 5.54 -7.41
CA GLN A 310 29.71 5.52 -7.06
C GLN A 310 29.43 4.25 -6.28
N ILE A 311 28.96 4.39 -5.05
CA ILE A 311 28.65 3.30 -4.14
C ILE A 311 27.29 3.53 -3.49
N PRO A 312 26.63 2.50 -2.97
CA PRO A 312 25.46 2.68 -2.11
C PRO A 312 25.85 3.47 -0.86
N TYR A 313 24.97 4.41 -0.44
CA TYR A 313 25.23 5.18 0.78
C TYR A 313 25.32 4.29 2.02
N ALA A 314 24.51 3.23 2.08
CA ALA A 314 24.57 2.22 3.14
C ALA A 314 25.94 1.57 3.23
N SER A 315 26.61 1.28 2.10
CA SER A 315 27.97 0.75 2.07
C SER A 315 29.00 1.76 2.59
N LYS A 316 28.83 3.04 2.24
CA LYS A 316 29.66 4.13 2.81
C LYS A 316 29.50 4.22 4.32
N LEU A 317 28.25 4.16 4.81
CA LEU A 317 27.96 4.17 6.24
C LEU A 317 28.61 2.98 6.95
N PHE A 318 28.45 1.77 6.41
CA PHE A 318 29.04 0.55 6.94
C PHE A 318 30.56 0.63 7.03
N ILE A 319 31.26 1.15 6.02
CA ILE A 319 32.71 1.36 6.04
C ILE A 319 33.12 2.31 7.19
N GLN A 320 32.36 3.41 7.38
CA GLN A 320 32.65 4.36 8.44
C GLN A 320 32.35 3.80 9.83
N GLU A 321 31.36 2.95 9.97
CA GLU A 321 31.07 2.23 11.22
C GLU A 321 32.19 1.23 11.54
N LEU A 322 32.70 0.50 10.54
CA LEU A 322 33.87 -0.37 10.72
C LEU A 322 35.14 0.42 11.14
N GLU A 323 35.37 1.59 10.53
CA GLU A 323 36.48 2.47 10.93
C GLU A 323 36.33 2.94 12.39
N SER A 324 35.11 3.18 12.87
CA SER A 324 34.86 3.52 14.28
C SER A 324 35.20 2.37 15.24
N MET A 325 35.13 1.12 14.75
CA MET A 325 35.55 -0.09 15.48
C MET A 325 37.02 -0.46 15.27
N CYS A 326 37.82 0.47 14.77
CA CYS A 326 39.25 0.27 14.46
C CYS A 326 39.55 -0.74 13.33
N ILE A 327 38.56 -1.01 12.44
CA ILE A 327 38.73 -1.86 11.26
C ILE A 327 38.87 -0.95 10.04
N SER A 328 40.05 -0.86 9.44
CA SER A 328 40.31 0.01 8.29
C SER A 328 39.95 -0.69 6.99
N SER A 329 38.93 -0.21 6.32
CA SER A 329 38.53 -0.63 4.96
C SER A 329 39.22 0.26 3.92
N ARG A 330 39.79 -0.34 2.89
CA ARG A 330 40.50 0.38 1.81
C ARG A 330 39.96 -0.02 0.46
N MET A 331 39.61 0.98 -0.34
CA MET A 331 39.13 0.78 -1.71
C MET A 331 40.34 0.86 -2.66
N VAL A 332 40.66 -0.25 -3.27
CA VAL A 332 41.76 -0.34 -4.24
C VAL A 332 41.29 0.14 -5.59
N THR A 333 41.82 1.27 -6.06
CA THR A 333 41.54 1.80 -7.40
C THR A 333 42.65 1.44 -8.35
N GLU A 334 42.42 1.56 -9.67
CA GLU A 334 43.39 1.25 -10.72
C GLU A 334 44.77 1.90 -10.49
N GLY A 335 44.79 3.16 -10.07
CA GLY A 335 46.05 3.86 -9.76
C GLY A 335 46.86 3.21 -8.63
N GLN A 336 46.19 2.61 -7.64
CA GLN A 336 46.89 1.86 -6.57
C GLN A 336 47.38 0.51 -7.05
N LEU A 337 46.60 -0.17 -7.87
CA LEU A 337 46.94 -1.46 -8.49
C LEU A 337 48.25 -1.29 -9.33
N LEU A 338 48.25 -0.30 -10.20
CA LEU A 338 49.42 0.05 -11.03
C LEU A 338 50.67 0.39 -10.20
N ARG A 339 50.52 1.13 -9.10
CA ARG A 339 51.63 1.42 -8.17
C ARG A 339 52.12 0.16 -7.46
N SER A 340 51.20 -0.74 -7.07
CA SER A 340 51.58 -1.99 -6.42
C SER A 340 52.35 -2.93 -7.37
N ILE A 341 51.97 -2.98 -8.65
CA ILE A 341 52.65 -3.72 -9.71
C ILE A 341 54.05 -3.14 -9.92
N LYS A 342 54.17 -1.84 -10.15
CA LYS A 342 55.47 -1.17 -10.33
C LYS A 342 56.43 -1.37 -9.14
N ARG A 343 55.92 -1.35 -7.89
CA ARG A 343 56.73 -1.66 -6.70
C ARG A 343 57.20 -3.11 -6.67
N LYS A 344 56.38 -4.06 -7.10
CA LYS A 344 56.78 -5.46 -7.21
C LYS A 344 57.82 -5.69 -8.31
N GLU A 345 57.71 -4.98 -9.42
CA GLU A 345 58.66 -5.02 -10.52
C GLU A 345 60.00 -4.39 -10.12
N ALA A 346 59.97 -3.30 -9.37
CA ALA A 346 61.19 -2.63 -8.88
C ALA A 346 61.91 -3.39 -7.73
N ALA A 347 61.21 -4.33 -7.09
CA ALA A 347 61.76 -5.18 -6.03
C ALA A 347 62.28 -6.55 -6.53
N LYS A 348 62.11 -6.83 -7.80
CA LYS A 348 62.75 -7.93 -8.53
C LYS A 348 64.04 -7.46 -9.23
#